data_3d9d8b3511d44f5db4973eacdca0feb9
#
_entry.id   3d9d8b3511d44f5db4973eacdca0feb9
#
_cell.length_a   1.000
_cell.length_b   1.000
_cell.length_c   1.000
_cell.angle_alpha   90.00
_cell.angle_beta   90.00
_cell.angle_gamma   90.00
#
_symmetry.space_group_name_H-M   'P 1'
#
loop_
_entity.id
_entity.type
_entity.pdbx_description
1 polymer ?
#
loop_
_entity_poly.entity_id
_entity_poly.type
_entity_poly.pdbx_seq_one_letter_code
_entity_poly.pdbx_strand_id
1 'polypeptide(L)'
;LKKSSSQLISNDAMELSLMIRDNSLEDSTQTALKKFARADLLALQNRFPEAIAALDEILQNHKGEKIEDEALLKQGKLFEITLQFEKAEANYQKIIEFYKEDILADDAFFHLAKLYENQLGAPEKAKDLYEQIIYDFADSIYFVEARKRFRMLRGDAIE
;
A
#
# COMPACT_ATOMS: atom_id res chain seq x y z
N LEU A 1 11.86 14.60 20.02
CA LEU A 1 12.30 14.40 18.62
C LEU A 1 13.09 13.09 18.42
N LYS A 2 14.06 12.73 19.29
CA LYS A 2 14.84 11.49 19.16
C LYS A 2 14.01 10.20 19.37
N LYS A 3 12.98 10.21 20.24
CA LYS A 3 12.12 9.04 20.49
C LYS A 3 11.22 8.69 19.29
N SER A 4 10.70 9.69 18.59
CA SER A 4 9.84 9.46 17.41
C SER A 4 10.63 8.92 16.22
N SER A 5 11.87 9.40 15.99
CA SER A 5 12.73 8.89 14.92
C SER A 5 13.14 7.44 15.15
N SER A 6 13.46 7.05 16.40
CA SER A 6 13.84 5.68 16.72
C SER A 6 12.66 4.70 16.61
N GLN A 7 11.44 5.14 16.92
CA GLN A 7 10.23 4.35 16.73
C GLN A 7 9.90 4.14 15.24
N LEU A 8 10.01 5.18 14.41
CA LEU A 8 9.83 5.07 12.96
C LEU A 8 10.82 4.08 12.34
N ILE A 9 12.10 4.23 12.65
CA ILE A 9 13.16 3.31 12.17
C ILE A 9 12.90 1.87 12.65
N SER A 10 12.40 1.68 13.85
CA SER A 10 12.07 0.36 14.39
C SER A 10 10.87 -0.27 13.67
N ASN A 11 9.85 0.53 13.36
CA ASN A 11 8.68 0.06 12.62
C ASN A 11 9.05 -0.32 11.18
N ASP A 12 9.82 0.54 10.49
CA ASP A 12 10.30 0.28 9.13
C ASP A 12 11.19 -0.98 9.09
N ALA A 13 12.04 -1.19 10.10
CA ALA A 13 12.87 -2.38 10.20
C ALA A 13 12.03 -3.65 10.48
N MET A 14 10.96 -3.53 11.26
CA MET A 14 10.06 -4.65 11.55
C MET A 14 9.23 -5.01 10.30
N GLU A 15 8.68 -4.04 9.60
CA GLU A 15 7.98 -4.22 8.33
C GLU A 15 8.87 -4.91 7.30
N LEU A 16 10.09 -4.42 7.11
CA LEU A 16 11.07 -5.04 6.23
C LEU A 16 11.43 -6.47 6.66
N SER A 17 11.58 -6.71 7.95
CA SER A 17 11.86 -8.06 8.47
C SER A 17 10.73 -9.05 8.22
N LEU A 18 9.48 -8.62 8.39
CA LEU A 18 8.30 -9.44 8.10
C LEU A 18 8.22 -9.75 6.60
N MET A 19 8.38 -8.74 5.76
CA MET A 19 8.38 -8.89 4.30
C MET A 19 9.47 -9.86 3.83
N ILE A 20 10.71 -9.73 4.35
CA ILE A 20 11.82 -10.64 4.04
C ILE A 20 11.45 -12.07 4.43
N ARG A 21 10.90 -12.29 5.62
CA ARG A 21 10.53 -13.61 6.10
C ARG A 21 9.45 -14.25 5.23
N ASP A 22 8.41 -13.48 4.88
CA ASP A 22 7.26 -14.01 4.17
C ASP A 22 7.62 -14.35 2.71
N ASN A 23 8.53 -13.60 2.09
CA ASN A 23 8.98 -13.82 0.71
C ASN A 23 10.21 -14.75 0.57
N SER A 24 11.01 -14.94 1.63
CA SER A 24 12.25 -15.71 1.53
C SER A 24 12.07 -17.23 1.36
N LEU A 25 10.88 -17.74 1.69
CA LEU A 25 10.60 -19.19 1.63
C LEU A 25 10.24 -19.67 0.22
N GLU A 26 9.76 -18.80 -0.65
CA GLU A 26 9.26 -19.16 -1.98
C GLU A 26 10.20 -18.71 -3.12
N ASP A 27 10.95 -17.64 -2.96
CA ASP A 27 11.98 -17.21 -3.92
C ASP A 27 13.32 -17.90 -3.59
N SER A 28 13.58 -19.05 -4.19
CA SER A 28 14.82 -19.84 -3.98
C SER A 28 16.08 -19.04 -4.34
N THR A 29 15.99 -18.04 -5.20
CA THR A 29 17.09 -17.16 -5.59
C THR A 29 17.11 -15.85 -4.82
N GLN A 30 16.03 -15.53 -4.13
CA GLN A 30 15.79 -14.23 -3.49
C GLN A 30 15.97 -13.03 -4.45
N THR A 31 15.78 -13.26 -5.74
CA THR A 31 16.05 -12.25 -6.78
C THR A 31 15.04 -11.12 -6.71
N ALA A 32 13.76 -11.44 -6.61
CA ALA A 32 12.68 -10.46 -6.54
C ALA A 32 12.79 -9.62 -5.26
N LEU A 33 13.09 -10.26 -4.13
CA LEU A 33 13.27 -9.57 -2.85
C LEU A 33 14.46 -8.60 -2.86
N LYS A 34 15.59 -8.98 -3.50
CA LYS A 34 16.75 -8.07 -3.66
C LYS A 34 16.42 -6.87 -4.55
N LYS A 35 15.65 -7.09 -5.63
CA LYS A 35 15.16 -6.01 -6.48
C LYS A 35 14.23 -5.07 -5.72
N PHE A 36 13.32 -5.62 -4.90
CA PHE A 36 12.43 -4.82 -4.06
C PHE A 36 13.21 -3.97 -3.05
N ALA A 37 14.17 -4.56 -2.33
CA ALA A 37 15.02 -3.82 -1.40
C ALA A 37 15.81 -2.69 -2.09
N ARG A 38 16.25 -2.90 -3.33
CA ARG A 38 16.86 -1.85 -4.14
C ARG A 38 15.89 -0.73 -4.48
N ALA A 39 14.66 -1.07 -4.88
CA ALA A 39 13.61 -0.09 -5.19
C ALA A 39 13.27 0.73 -3.94
N ASP A 40 13.19 0.09 -2.78
CA ASP A 40 12.93 0.75 -1.51
C ASP A 40 14.06 1.73 -1.14
N LEU A 41 15.31 1.32 -1.29
CA LEU A 41 16.45 2.21 -1.09
C LEU A 41 16.43 3.42 -2.03
N LEU A 42 16.08 3.24 -3.30
CA LEU A 42 15.92 4.35 -4.26
C LEU A 42 14.81 5.31 -3.84
N ALA A 43 13.69 4.79 -3.34
CA ALA A 43 12.60 5.60 -2.81
C ALA A 43 13.03 6.41 -1.58
N LEU A 44 13.77 5.81 -0.64
CA LEU A 44 14.34 6.50 0.52
C LEU A 44 15.31 7.62 0.13
N GLN A 45 15.99 7.49 -1.01
CA GLN A 45 16.85 8.52 -1.59
C GLN A 45 16.08 9.58 -2.40
N ASN A 46 14.74 9.55 -2.40
CA ASN A 46 13.86 10.40 -3.22
C ASN A 46 14.08 10.25 -4.74
N ARG A 47 14.65 9.14 -5.18
CA ARG A 47 14.86 8.78 -6.59
C ARG A 47 13.63 8.03 -7.12
N PHE A 48 12.46 8.68 -7.03
CA PHE A 48 11.17 8.06 -7.31
C PHE A 48 11.03 7.47 -8.72
N PRO A 49 11.47 8.13 -9.81
CA PRO A 49 11.36 7.52 -11.13
C PRO A 49 12.14 6.22 -11.26
N GLU A 50 13.32 6.14 -10.64
CA GLU A 50 14.15 4.95 -10.67
C GLU A 50 13.61 3.84 -9.77
N ALA A 51 13.03 4.21 -8.62
CA ALA A 51 12.33 3.27 -7.75
C ALA A 51 11.11 2.65 -8.45
N ILE A 52 10.30 3.47 -9.13
CA ILE A 52 9.16 3.02 -9.92
C ILE A 52 9.60 2.05 -11.02
N ALA A 53 10.66 2.38 -11.77
CA ALA A 53 11.18 1.52 -12.81
C ALA A 53 11.69 0.16 -12.28
N ALA A 54 12.33 0.16 -11.10
CA ALA A 54 12.77 -1.08 -10.46
C ALA A 54 11.60 -1.95 -10.00
N LEU A 55 10.49 -1.34 -9.55
CA LEU A 55 9.26 -2.06 -9.21
C LEU A 55 8.55 -2.58 -10.47
N ASP A 56 8.56 -1.84 -11.58
CA ASP A 56 8.04 -2.32 -12.87
C ASP A 56 8.75 -3.61 -13.32
N GLU A 57 10.07 -3.72 -13.13
CA GLU A 57 10.81 -4.94 -13.43
C GLU A 57 10.33 -6.14 -12.60
N ILE A 58 9.96 -5.93 -11.33
CA ILE A 58 9.41 -6.97 -10.47
C ILE A 58 8.04 -7.40 -11.02
N LEU A 59 7.15 -6.45 -11.27
CA LEU A 59 5.79 -6.71 -11.76
C LEU A 59 5.76 -7.40 -13.13
N GLN A 60 6.81 -7.24 -13.95
CA GLN A 60 6.93 -7.90 -15.24
C GLN A 60 7.50 -9.32 -15.14
N ASN A 61 8.51 -9.52 -14.29
CA ASN A 61 9.31 -10.75 -14.27
C ASN A 61 8.93 -11.72 -13.13
N HIS A 62 8.20 -11.26 -12.11
CA HIS A 62 7.84 -12.01 -10.92
C HIS A 62 6.33 -12.01 -10.67
N LYS A 63 5.56 -12.04 -11.77
CA LYS A 63 4.09 -12.05 -11.71
C LYS A 63 3.58 -13.35 -11.06
N GLY A 64 2.67 -13.20 -10.10
CA GLY A 64 2.10 -14.31 -9.34
C GLY A 64 3.00 -14.80 -8.19
N GLU A 65 4.16 -14.20 -7.98
CA GLU A 65 4.96 -14.44 -6.77
C GLU A 65 4.44 -13.57 -5.62
N LYS A 66 4.67 -13.99 -4.38
CA LYS A 66 4.21 -13.26 -3.17
C LYS A 66 4.66 -11.79 -3.09
N ILE A 67 5.78 -11.45 -3.73
CA ILE A 67 6.30 -10.07 -3.76
C ILE A 67 5.48 -9.14 -4.66
N GLU A 68 4.52 -9.66 -5.45
CA GLU A 68 3.80 -8.84 -6.41
C GLU A 68 2.89 -7.82 -5.73
N ASP A 69 2.19 -8.19 -4.66
CA ASP A 69 1.32 -7.30 -3.92
C ASP A 69 2.09 -6.20 -3.19
N GLU A 70 3.24 -6.51 -2.56
CA GLU A 70 4.13 -5.51 -1.98
C GLU A 70 4.68 -4.54 -3.04
N ALA A 71 5.04 -5.06 -4.22
CA ALA A 71 5.53 -4.23 -5.31
C ALA A 71 4.43 -3.30 -5.85
N LEU A 72 3.20 -3.80 -6.01
CA LEU A 72 2.03 -3.00 -6.40
C LEU A 72 1.71 -1.92 -5.37
N LEU A 73 1.69 -2.27 -4.08
CA LEU A 73 1.41 -1.33 -3.00
C LEU A 73 2.48 -0.22 -2.93
N LYS A 74 3.74 -0.60 -2.93
CA LYS A 74 4.86 0.35 -2.90
C LYS A 74 4.84 1.28 -4.10
N GLN A 75 4.63 0.73 -5.29
CA GLN A 75 4.58 1.51 -6.52
C GLN A 75 3.36 2.45 -6.54
N GLY A 76 2.19 2.00 -6.04
CA GLY A 76 1.00 2.82 -5.87
C GLY A 76 1.29 4.04 -4.98
N LYS A 77 1.92 3.83 -3.82
CA LYS A 77 2.35 4.92 -2.93
C LYS A 77 3.34 5.89 -3.61
N LEU A 78 4.26 5.40 -4.43
CA LEU A 78 5.18 6.25 -5.20
C LEU A 78 4.47 7.02 -6.32
N PHE A 79 3.46 6.44 -6.94
CA PHE A 79 2.61 7.14 -7.91
C PHE A 79 1.80 8.26 -7.25
N GLU A 80 1.30 8.08 -6.02
CA GLU A 80 0.68 9.18 -5.27
C GLU A 80 1.68 10.33 -5.03
N ILE A 81 2.90 10.03 -4.57
CA ILE A 81 3.96 11.04 -4.32
C ILE A 81 4.32 11.79 -5.60
N THR A 82 4.32 11.11 -6.74
CA THR A 82 4.65 11.70 -8.04
C THR A 82 3.43 12.21 -8.81
N LEU A 83 2.27 12.31 -8.16
CA LEU A 83 1.01 12.83 -8.68
C LEU A 83 0.47 12.08 -9.92
N GLN A 84 0.78 10.78 -10.01
CA GLN A 84 0.31 9.89 -11.08
C GLN A 84 -0.90 9.08 -10.58
N PHE A 85 -1.97 9.76 -10.22
CA PHE A 85 -3.09 9.20 -9.45
C PHE A 85 -3.83 8.05 -10.15
N GLU A 86 -3.98 8.09 -11.47
CA GLU A 86 -4.63 7.01 -12.23
C GLU A 86 -3.81 5.72 -12.20
N LYS A 87 -2.48 5.83 -12.14
CA LYS A 87 -1.60 4.66 -12.00
C LYS A 87 -1.64 4.10 -10.58
N ALA A 88 -1.70 4.98 -9.58
CA ALA A 88 -1.90 4.56 -8.19
C ALA A 88 -3.22 3.81 -8.04
N GLU A 89 -4.32 4.36 -8.59
CA GLU A 89 -5.64 3.71 -8.62
C GLU A 89 -5.55 2.30 -9.22
N ALA A 90 -4.93 2.18 -10.40
CA ALA A 90 -4.82 0.90 -11.09
C ALA A 90 -4.05 -0.16 -10.26
N ASN A 91 -3.00 0.24 -9.56
CA ASN A 91 -2.24 -0.67 -8.71
C ASN A 91 -3.04 -1.13 -7.49
N TYR A 92 -3.72 -0.21 -6.78
CA TYR A 92 -4.55 -0.57 -5.63
C TYR A 92 -5.74 -1.44 -6.03
N GLN A 93 -6.37 -1.17 -7.18
CA GLN A 93 -7.44 -2.02 -7.72
C GLN A 93 -6.96 -3.44 -8.00
N LYS A 94 -5.75 -3.62 -8.54
CA LYS A 94 -5.17 -4.95 -8.74
C LYS A 94 -4.99 -5.72 -7.44
N ILE A 95 -4.52 -5.05 -6.37
CA ILE A 95 -4.39 -5.71 -5.07
C ILE A 95 -5.78 -6.14 -4.57
N ILE A 96 -6.77 -5.28 -4.64
CA ILE A 96 -8.15 -5.58 -4.21
C ILE A 96 -8.77 -6.73 -5.03
N GLU A 97 -8.46 -6.81 -6.32
CA GLU A 97 -9.02 -7.83 -7.23
C GLU A 97 -8.36 -9.20 -7.04
N PHE A 98 -7.03 -9.23 -6.92
CA PHE A 98 -6.26 -10.48 -6.98
C PHE A 98 -5.69 -10.94 -5.63
N TYR A 99 -5.55 -10.03 -4.66
CA TYR A 99 -4.87 -10.26 -3.38
C TYR A 99 -5.75 -9.85 -2.18
N LYS A 100 -7.08 -9.92 -2.32
CA LYS A 100 -8.03 -9.48 -1.29
C LYS A 100 -7.87 -10.20 0.05
N GLU A 101 -7.41 -11.45 0.03
CA GLU A 101 -7.22 -12.28 1.22
C GLU A 101 -5.80 -12.15 1.82
N ASP A 102 -4.94 -11.36 1.19
CA ASP A 102 -3.57 -11.17 1.63
C ASP A 102 -3.46 -10.01 2.62
N ILE A 103 -2.36 -9.99 3.37
CA ILE A 103 -2.16 -9.08 4.51
C ILE A 103 -2.17 -7.58 4.12
N LEU A 104 -1.89 -7.25 2.86
CA LEU A 104 -1.84 -5.87 2.38
C LEU A 104 -3.14 -5.38 1.75
N ALA A 105 -4.20 -6.19 1.79
CA ALA A 105 -5.47 -5.82 1.19
C ALA A 105 -6.07 -4.56 1.84
N ASP A 106 -6.07 -4.48 3.16
CA ASP A 106 -6.60 -3.33 3.90
C ASP A 106 -5.81 -2.03 3.63
N ASP A 107 -4.49 -2.12 3.43
CA ASP A 107 -3.66 -1.01 2.93
C ASP A 107 -4.19 -0.50 1.57
N ALA A 108 -4.42 -1.41 0.63
CA ALA A 108 -4.88 -1.03 -0.70
C ALA A 108 -6.28 -0.41 -0.66
N PHE A 109 -7.21 -0.98 0.11
CA PHE A 109 -8.53 -0.41 0.33
C PHE A 109 -8.45 1.01 0.91
N PHE A 110 -7.63 1.20 1.93
CA PHE A 110 -7.50 2.50 2.61
C PHE A 110 -6.84 3.56 1.72
N HIS A 111 -5.75 3.22 1.03
CA HIS A 111 -5.08 4.14 0.12
C HIS A 111 -5.96 4.51 -1.06
N LEU A 112 -6.69 3.55 -1.65
CA LEU A 112 -7.61 3.82 -2.74
C LEU A 112 -8.79 4.70 -2.30
N ALA A 113 -9.34 4.45 -1.11
CA ALA A 113 -10.40 5.28 -0.54
C ALA A 113 -9.94 6.74 -0.38
N LYS A 114 -8.76 6.94 0.20
CA LYS A 114 -8.16 8.28 0.33
C LYS A 114 -7.90 8.96 -1.01
N LEU A 115 -7.46 8.19 -2.00
CA LEU A 115 -7.21 8.69 -3.35
C LEU A 115 -8.50 9.18 -4.00
N TYR A 116 -9.60 8.43 -3.90
CA TYR A 116 -10.91 8.83 -4.39
C TYR A 116 -11.46 10.05 -3.64
N GLU A 117 -11.29 10.09 -2.31
CA GLU A 117 -11.78 11.21 -1.50
C GLU A 117 -11.05 12.52 -1.81
N ASN A 118 -9.71 12.49 -1.91
CA ASN A 118 -8.91 13.70 -1.88
C ASN A 118 -8.40 14.15 -3.25
N GLN A 119 -8.26 13.25 -4.21
CA GLN A 119 -7.59 13.53 -5.49
C GLN A 119 -8.49 13.30 -6.71
N LEU A 120 -9.25 12.22 -6.73
CA LEU A 120 -10.05 11.82 -7.88
C LEU A 120 -11.49 12.33 -7.81
N GLY A 121 -11.88 13.02 -6.73
CA GLY A 121 -13.21 13.64 -6.62
C GLY A 121 -14.37 12.64 -6.67
N ALA A 122 -14.19 11.44 -6.15
CA ALA A 122 -15.16 10.36 -6.15
C ALA A 122 -15.57 9.93 -4.73
N PRO A 123 -16.20 10.81 -3.94
CA PRO A 123 -16.47 10.56 -2.52
C PRO A 123 -17.38 9.36 -2.27
N GLU A 124 -18.29 9.03 -3.17
CA GLU A 124 -19.14 7.84 -3.03
C GLU A 124 -18.32 6.56 -3.14
N LYS A 125 -17.37 6.47 -4.10
CA LYS A 125 -16.44 5.34 -4.18
C LYS A 125 -15.56 5.24 -2.92
N ALA A 126 -15.09 6.36 -2.41
CA ALA A 126 -14.31 6.40 -1.17
C ALA A 126 -15.13 5.86 0.00
N LYS A 127 -16.38 6.28 0.13
CA LYS A 127 -17.31 5.84 1.17
C LYS A 127 -17.50 4.32 1.13
N ASP A 128 -17.72 3.74 -0.05
CA ASP A 128 -17.91 2.30 -0.23
C ASP A 128 -16.66 1.50 0.19
N LEU A 129 -15.47 1.98 -0.14
CA LEU A 129 -14.22 1.34 0.26
C LEU A 129 -13.97 1.44 1.78
N TYR A 130 -14.26 2.59 2.40
CA TYR A 130 -14.19 2.70 3.86
C TYR A 130 -15.19 1.78 4.56
N GLU A 131 -16.39 1.63 3.99
CA GLU A 131 -17.39 0.69 4.49
C GLU A 131 -16.88 -0.75 4.44
N GLN A 132 -16.23 -1.15 3.34
CA GLN A 132 -15.63 -2.49 3.21
C GLN A 132 -14.53 -2.73 4.26
N ILE A 133 -13.68 -1.74 4.55
CA ILE A 133 -12.69 -1.87 5.64
C ILE A 133 -13.39 -2.14 6.98
N ILE A 134 -14.50 -1.47 7.26
CA ILE A 134 -15.24 -1.63 8.52
C ILE A 134 -15.83 -3.06 8.65
N TYR A 135 -16.31 -3.64 7.56
CA TYR A 135 -16.95 -4.95 7.58
C TYR A 135 -16.00 -6.12 7.39
N ASP A 136 -15.02 -5.98 6.49
CA ASP A 136 -14.15 -7.09 6.07
C ASP A 136 -12.81 -7.12 6.84
N PHE A 137 -12.37 -5.98 7.41
CA PHE A 137 -11.04 -5.83 8.03
C PHE A 137 -11.14 -5.20 9.43
N ALA A 138 -11.92 -5.82 10.32
CA ALA A 138 -12.17 -5.30 11.67
C ALA A 138 -10.90 -5.13 12.52
N ASP A 139 -9.86 -5.93 12.27
CA ASP A 139 -8.57 -5.90 12.97
C ASP A 139 -7.53 -4.96 12.29
N SER A 140 -7.91 -4.30 11.20
CA SER A 140 -7.04 -3.38 10.48
C SER A 140 -6.64 -2.17 11.33
N ILE A 141 -5.40 -1.75 11.18
CA ILE A 141 -4.92 -0.48 11.77
C ILE A 141 -5.70 0.73 11.24
N TYR A 142 -6.32 0.59 10.08
CA TYR A 142 -7.11 1.64 9.43
C TYR A 142 -8.58 1.68 9.90
N PHE A 143 -9.04 0.69 10.67
CA PHE A 143 -10.44 0.56 11.05
C PHE A 143 -11.04 1.84 11.68
N VAL A 144 -10.33 2.44 12.63
CA VAL A 144 -10.82 3.64 13.34
C VAL A 144 -10.91 4.84 12.38
N GLU A 145 -9.90 5.04 11.55
CA GLU A 145 -9.88 6.15 10.60
C GLU A 145 -10.90 5.93 9.48
N ALA A 146 -11.01 4.72 8.94
CA ALA A 146 -12.00 4.36 7.92
C ALA A 146 -13.43 4.61 8.43
N ARG A 147 -13.74 4.19 9.65
CA ARG A 147 -15.04 4.44 10.28
C ARG A 147 -15.35 5.93 10.44
N LYS A 148 -14.35 6.72 10.85
CA LYS A 148 -14.49 8.18 10.94
C LYS A 148 -14.77 8.79 9.58
N ARG A 149 -13.99 8.45 8.56
CA ARG A 149 -14.15 8.95 7.19
C ARG A 149 -15.49 8.56 6.58
N PHE A 150 -15.90 7.30 6.75
CA PHE A 150 -17.20 6.81 6.32
C PHE A 150 -18.34 7.65 6.90
N ARG A 151 -18.32 7.92 8.21
CA ARG A 151 -19.34 8.74 8.88
C ARG A 151 -19.36 10.18 8.35
N MET A 152 -18.18 10.77 8.12
CA MET A 152 -18.07 12.12 7.53
C MET A 152 -18.70 12.17 6.15
N LEU A 153 -18.35 11.22 5.28
CA LEU A 153 -18.87 11.15 3.91
C LEU A 153 -20.36 10.82 3.85
N ARG A 154 -20.88 10.11 4.85
CA ARG A 154 -22.33 9.86 5.02
C ARG A 154 -23.10 11.11 5.51
N GLY A 155 -22.41 12.11 6.04
CA GLY A 155 -23.02 13.34 6.57
C GLY A 155 -23.42 13.25 8.05
N ASP A 156 -22.87 12.31 8.81
CA ASP A 156 -23.11 12.18 10.23
C ASP A 156 -22.45 13.35 11.00
N ALA A 157 -23.12 13.84 12.04
CA ALA A 157 -22.47 14.72 13.01
C ALA A 157 -21.36 13.93 13.73
N ILE A 158 -20.13 14.42 13.66
CA ILE A 158 -18.98 13.83 14.36
C ILE A 158 -18.73 14.71 15.59
N GLU A 159 -19.05 14.18 16.76
CA GLU A 159 -18.64 14.74 18.03
C GLU A 159 -17.18 14.40 18.35
#